data_7dd320ebb714abd45776fac8914fa2d0
#
_entry.id   7dd320ebb714abd45776fac8914fa2d0
#
_cell.length_a   1.000
_cell.length_b   1.000
_cell.length_c   1.000
_cell.angle_alpha   90.00
_cell.angle_beta   90.00
_cell.angle_gamma   90.00
#
_symmetry.space_group_name_H-M   'P 1'
#
loop_
_entity.id
_entity.type
_entity.pdbx_description
1 polymer ?
#
loop_
_entity_poly.entity_id
_entity_poly.type
_entity_poly.pdbx_seq_one_letter_code
_entity_poly.pdbx_strand_id
1 'polypeptide(L)'
;MIKVMLVDDQNLVRKGVRSLLELSSEIEVVAEAADGAEAIRMIPEVGPDVVLLDMRMPGLSGLDVLRELSGTQTLPPTIILTTFDDDELVLAGIQSGARGYLLKDVALADLVSAIRTVAEGGTIVKPAVTQRLLKGLANLKNEFSSLDQPDPLTDRETEILGLMAGGYSNKEIANSLGVAEGTVKNHVSNILSKMGVRDRTRAVLKAFELGQI
;
A
#
# COMPACT_ATOMS: atom_id res chain seq x y z
N MET A 1 -18.22 20.00 14.78
CA MET A 1 -17.55 19.96 13.45
C MET A 1 -16.29 19.14 13.62
N ILE A 2 -16.04 18.22 12.71
CA ILE A 2 -14.84 17.36 12.71
C ILE A 2 -13.69 18.17 12.10
N LYS A 3 -12.61 18.34 12.84
CA LYS A 3 -11.42 19.06 12.40
C LYS A 3 -10.55 18.16 11.55
N VAL A 4 -10.36 18.53 10.29
CA VAL A 4 -9.59 17.74 9.33
C VAL A 4 -8.33 18.50 8.92
N MET A 5 -7.20 17.80 8.87
CA MET A 5 -5.98 18.29 8.26
C MET A 5 -5.72 17.56 6.94
N LEU A 6 -5.36 18.31 5.89
CA LEU A 6 -5.01 17.79 4.57
C LEU A 6 -3.50 17.78 4.40
N VAL A 7 -2.96 16.63 3.98
CA VAL A 7 -1.53 16.44 3.70
C VAL A 7 -1.37 15.84 2.30
N ASP A 8 -0.91 16.66 1.34
CA ASP A 8 -0.76 16.27 -0.07
C ASP A 8 0.21 17.25 -0.74
N ASP A 9 1.18 16.80 -1.51
CA ASP A 9 2.15 17.66 -2.20
C ASP A 9 1.54 18.39 -3.41
N GLN A 10 0.44 17.87 -3.96
CA GLN A 10 -0.23 18.41 -5.13
C GLN A 10 -1.21 19.52 -4.72
N ASN A 11 -0.80 20.77 -4.91
CA ASN A 11 -1.59 21.96 -4.52
C ASN A 11 -3.02 21.98 -5.12
N LEU A 12 -3.17 21.51 -6.37
CA LEU A 12 -4.49 21.47 -7.03
C LEU A 12 -5.41 20.45 -6.36
N VAL A 13 -4.89 19.26 -6.04
CA VAL A 13 -5.63 18.19 -5.34
C VAL A 13 -6.04 18.68 -3.96
N ARG A 14 -5.10 19.22 -3.20
CA ARG A 14 -5.33 19.73 -1.84
C ARG A 14 -6.41 20.80 -1.82
N LYS A 15 -6.35 21.80 -2.72
CA LYS A 15 -7.40 22.83 -2.86
C LYS A 15 -8.74 22.24 -3.31
N GLY A 16 -8.74 21.28 -4.21
CA GLY A 16 -9.95 20.59 -4.66
C GLY A 16 -10.63 19.85 -3.52
N VAL A 17 -9.88 19.04 -2.77
CA VAL A 17 -10.40 18.29 -1.60
C VAL A 17 -10.92 19.28 -0.54
N ARG A 18 -10.19 20.34 -0.24
CA ARG A 18 -10.64 21.38 0.67
C ARG A 18 -11.98 21.97 0.26
N SER A 19 -12.10 22.44 -0.99
CA SER A 19 -13.33 23.05 -1.50
C SER A 19 -14.51 22.08 -1.46
N LEU A 20 -14.28 20.79 -1.70
CA LEU A 20 -15.31 19.76 -1.57
C LEU A 20 -15.75 19.56 -0.12
N LEU A 21 -14.82 19.48 0.82
CA LEU A 21 -15.12 19.31 2.24
C LEU A 21 -15.84 20.52 2.83
N GLU A 22 -15.54 21.74 2.38
CA GLU A 22 -16.23 22.98 2.79
C GLU A 22 -17.71 23.02 2.38
N LEU A 23 -18.15 22.16 1.47
CA LEU A 23 -19.58 21.97 1.17
C LEU A 23 -20.34 21.22 2.28
N SER A 24 -19.64 20.56 3.17
CA SER A 24 -20.23 19.85 4.30
C SER A 24 -20.22 20.71 5.55
N SER A 25 -21.37 20.86 6.20
CA SER A 25 -21.47 21.59 7.49
C SER A 25 -20.89 20.81 8.68
N GLU A 26 -20.48 19.57 8.48
CA GLU A 26 -19.97 18.70 9.55
C GLU A 26 -18.44 18.73 9.68
N ILE A 27 -17.75 19.21 8.64
CA ILE A 27 -16.28 19.14 8.53
C ILE A 27 -15.70 20.56 8.45
N GLU A 28 -14.59 20.75 9.13
CA GLU A 28 -13.77 21.95 9.08
C GLU A 28 -12.33 21.58 8.71
N VAL A 29 -11.81 22.12 7.61
CA VAL A 29 -10.40 21.95 7.26
C VAL A 29 -9.58 22.98 8.04
N VAL A 30 -8.95 22.54 9.13
CA VAL A 30 -8.23 23.41 10.08
C VAL A 30 -6.77 23.66 9.69
N ALA A 31 -6.17 22.78 8.88
CA ALA A 31 -4.79 22.95 8.41
C ALA A 31 -4.53 22.19 7.11
N GLU A 32 -3.47 22.61 6.42
CA GLU A 32 -2.93 21.96 5.23
C GLU A 32 -1.41 21.84 5.36
N ALA A 33 -0.84 20.73 4.87
CA ALA A 33 0.60 20.56 4.72
C ALA A 33 0.92 20.13 3.30
N ALA A 34 2.02 20.61 2.75
CA ALA A 34 2.46 20.33 1.39
C ALA A 34 3.52 19.21 1.31
N ASP A 35 4.02 18.75 2.44
CA ASP A 35 5.00 17.66 2.53
C ASP A 35 4.96 16.97 3.89
N GLY A 36 5.68 15.83 3.99
CA GLY A 36 5.69 15.03 5.21
C GLY A 36 6.38 15.71 6.40
N ALA A 37 7.40 16.54 6.17
CA ALA A 37 8.11 17.24 7.25
C ALA A 37 7.22 18.32 7.89
N GLU A 38 6.48 19.05 7.06
CA GLU A 38 5.49 20.02 7.52
C GLU A 38 4.36 19.31 8.29
N ALA A 39 3.88 18.17 7.78
CA ALA A 39 2.85 17.37 8.43
C ALA A 39 3.28 16.90 9.83
N ILE A 40 4.48 16.31 9.98
CA ILE A 40 5.01 15.85 11.27
C ILE A 40 5.07 17.00 12.30
N ARG A 41 5.47 18.19 11.89
CA ARG A 41 5.53 19.34 12.76
C ARG A 41 4.15 19.86 13.15
N MET A 42 3.24 20.00 12.18
CA MET A 42 1.94 20.65 12.36
C MET A 42 0.90 19.79 13.06
N ILE A 43 0.87 18.48 12.80
CA ILE A 43 -0.16 17.57 13.34
C ILE A 43 -0.26 17.66 14.87
N PRO A 44 0.85 17.57 15.65
CA PRO A 44 0.76 17.70 17.11
C PRO A 44 0.35 19.09 17.60
N GLU A 45 0.69 20.14 16.84
CA GLU A 45 0.35 21.54 17.20
C GLU A 45 -1.13 21.87 16.94
N VAL A 46 -1.66 21.37 15.82
CA VAL A 46 -3.05 21.64 15.38
C VAL A 46 -4.06 20.75 16.09
N GLY A 47 -3.71 19.51 16.37
CA GLY A 47 -4.58 18.52 17.01
C GLY A 47 -5.85 18.24 16.18
N PRO A 48 -5.73 17.80 14.91
CA PRO A 48 -6.90 17.46 14.10
C PRO A 48 -7.57 16.19 14.60
N ASP A 49 -8.90 16.11 14.41
CA ASP A 49 -9.66 14.88 14.70
C ASP A 49 -9.38 13.77 13.67
N VAL A 50 -9.11 14.18 12.41
CA VAL A 50 -8.77 13.26 11.31
C VAL A 50 -7.73 13.90 10.41
N VAL A 51 -6.76 13.10 9.95
CA VAL A 51 -5.79 13.49 8.91
C VAL A 51 -6.13 12.76 7.62
N LEU A 52 -6.21 13.48 6.50
CA LEU A 52 -6.21 12.93 5.15
C LEU A 52 -4.78 13.03 4.61
N LEU A 53 -4.15 11.89 4.36
CA LEU A 53 -2.72 11.78 4.10
C LEU A 53 -2.44 11.15 2.75
N ASP A 54 -1.76 11.88 1.86
CA ASP A 54 -1.17 11.28 0.67
C ASP A 54 0.05 10.44 1.03
N MET A 55 0.18 9.28 0.39
CA MET A 55 1.31 8.38 0.60
C MET A 55 2.54 8.74 -0.22
N ARG A 56 2.33 9.39 -1.38
CA ARG A 56 3.40 9.69 -2.33
C ARG A 56 3.75 11.18 -2.35
N MET A 57 4.63 11.58 -1.44
CA MET A 57 5.14 12.94 -1.36
C MET A 57 6.67 12.96 -1.51
N PRO A 58 7.26 14.01 -2.12
CA PRO A 58 8.70 14.19 -2.17
C PRO A 58 9.32 14.33 -0.77
N GLY A 59 10.51 13.80 -0.60
CA GLY A 59 11.21 13.82 0.69
C GLY A 59 10.66 12.78 1.66
N LEU A 60 9.94 13.19 2.70
CA LEU A 60 9.27 12.29 3.62
C LEU A 60 7.91 11.86 3.07
N SER A 61 7.75 10.57 2.83
CA SER A 61 6.52 9.96 2.35
C SER A 61 5.42 9.93 3.43
N GLY A 62 4.17 9.70 3.03
CA GLY A 62 3.09 9.50 4.02
C GLY A 62 3.35 8.31 4.94
N LEU A 63 4.06 7.27 4.48
CA LEU A 63 4.45 6.16 5.33
C LEU A 63 5.46 6.58 6.40
N ASP A 64 6.39 7.47 6.08
CA ASP A 64 7.34 8.02 7.05
C ASP A 64 6.62 8.87 8.10
N VAL A 65 5.64 9.68 7.68
CA VAL A 65 4.77 10.45 8.60
C VAL A 65 4.03 9.54 9.57
N LEU A 66 3.41 8.46 9.05
CA LEU A 66 2.69 7.50 9.89
C LEU A 66 3.62 6.83 10.92
N ARG A 67 4.81 6.39 10.51
CA ARG A 67 5.78 5.73 11.39
C ARG A 67 6.31 6.66 12.48
N GLU A 68 6.66 7.88 12.11
CA GLU A 68 7.19 8.88 13.05
C GLU A 68 6.15 9.21 14.12
N LEU A 69 4.92 9.55 13.71
CA LEU A 69 3.86 9.93 14.63
C LEU A 69 3.31 8.75 15.46
N SER A 70 3.30 7.53 14.91
CA SER A 70 2.98 6.31 15.68
C SER A 70 4.03 6.06 16.76
N GLY A 71 5.32 6.22 16.45
CA GLY A 71 6.42 6.03 17.39
C GLY A 71 6.35 6.97 18.59
N THR A 72 5.87 8.17 18.39
CA THR A 72 5.68 9.20 19.44
C THR A 72 4.29 9.19 20.09
N GLN A 73 3.41 8.30 19.67
CA GLN A 73 2.01 8.18 20.11
C GLN A 73 1.19 9.47 19.90
N THR A 74 1.56 10.25 18.88
CA THR A 74 0.88 11.51 18.53
C THR A 74 0.09 11.40 17.21
N LEU A 75 -0.06 10.19 16.66
CA LEU A 75 -0.79 9.95 15.42
C LEU A 75 -2.31 10.07 15.64
N PRO A 76 -2.97 11.09 15.04
CA PRO A 76 -4.43 11.16 15.02
C PRO A 76 -5.03 10.07 14.14
N PRO A 77 -6.34 9.82 14.22
CA PRO A 77 -7.06 9.02 13.25
C PRO A 77 -6.74 9.46 11.83
N THR A 78 -6.13 8.58 11.02
CA THR A 78 -5.60 8.94 9.69
C THR A 78 -6.23 8.08 8.60
N ILE A 79 -6.70 8.74 7.52
CA ILE A 79 -7.18 8.12 6.28
C ILE A 79 -6.14 8.38 5.20
N ILE A 80 -5.67 7.32 4.56
CA ILE A 80 -4.79 7.42 3.40
C ILE A 80 -5.60 7.81 2.17
N LEU A 81 -5.15 8.85 1.45
CA LEU A 81 -5.64 9.20 0.11
C LEU A 81 -4.60 8.80 -0.94
N THR A 82 -4.98 7.98 -1.91
CA THR A 82 -4.08 7.52 -2.97
C THR A 82 -4.74 7.58 -4.34
N THR A 83 -3.93 7.75 -5.39
CA THR A 83 -4.41 7.73 -6.78
C THR A 83 -4.48 6.32 -7.36
N PHE A 84 -3.81 5.34 -6.76
CA PHE A 84 -3.73 3.96 -7.26
C PHE A 84 -3.89 2.95 -6.12
N ASP A 85 -4.40 1.76 -6.47
CA ASP A 85 -4.38 0.56 -5.63
C ASP A 85 -2.94 0.01 -5.54
N ASP A 86 -2.08 0.72 -4.81
CA ASP A 86 -0.77 0.22 -4.41
C ASP A 86 -0.96 -0.58 -3.11
N ASP A 87 -1.33 -1.84 -3.29
CA ASP A 87 -1.72 -2.72 -2.18
C ASP A 87 -0.63 -2.81 -1.10
N GLU A 88 0.65 -2.82 -1.49
CA GLU A 88 1.77 -2.90 -0.54
C GLU A 88 1.91 -1.62 0.29
N LEU A 89 1.76 -0.47 -0.35
CA LEU A 89 1.88 0.82 0.31
C LEU A 89 0.69 1.08 1.25
N VAL A 90 -0.53 0.71 0.82
CA VAL A 90 -1.73 0.78 1.65
C VAL A 90 -1.61 -0.17 2.85
N LEU A 91 -1.14 -1.41 2.64
CA LEU A 91 -0.92 -2.37 3.72
C LEU A 91 0.09 -1.84 4.75
N ALA A 92 1.24 -1.34 4.28
CA ALA A 92 2.25 -0.75 5.15
C ALA A 92 1.70 0.45 5.94
N GLY A 93 0.85 1.27 5.32
CA GLY A 93 0.19 2.40 5.97
C GLY A 93 -0.80 1.96 7.07
N ILE A 94 -1.62 0.95 6.82
CA ILE A 94 -2.53 0.38 7.83
C ILE A 94 -1.74 -0.24 9.00
N GLN A 95 -0.66 -0.99 8.71
CA GLN A 95 0.23 -1.53 9.74
C GLN A 95 0.93 -0.45 10.56
N SER A 96 1.15 0.72 9.97
CA SER A 96 1.74 1.89 10.64
C SER A 96 0.72 2.76 11.38
N GLY A 97 -0.55 2.33 11.47
CA GLY A 97 -1.57 2.95 12.30
C GLY A 97 -2.65 3.75 11.56
N ALA A 98 -2.64 3.79 10.23
CA ALA A 98 -3.74 4.39 9.49
C ALA A 98 -5.05 3.61 9.72
N ARG A 99 -6.18 4.34 9.83
CA ARG A 99 -7.49 3.75 10.11
C ARG A 99 -8.31 3.43 8.86
N GLY A 100 -7.79 3.75 7.70
CA GLY A 100 -8.43 3.44 6.44
C GLY A 100 -7.72 4.03 5.25
N TYR A 101 -8.24 3.72 4.06
CA TYR A 101 -7.77 4.33 2.83
C TYR A 101 -8.92 4.59 1.87
N LEU A 102 -8.75 5.59 1.02
CA LEU A 102 -9.66 5.96 -0.06
C LEU A 102 -8.86 6.31 -1.31
N LEU A 103 -9.48 6.12 -2.46
CA LEU A 103 -8.93 6.64 -3.71
C LEU A 103 -9.23 8.14 -3.82
N LYS A 104 -8.33 8.92 -4.43
CA LYS A 104 -8.50 10.38 -4.61
C LYS A 104 -9.67 10.75 -5.54
N ASP A 105 -10.26 9.79 -6.26
CA ASP A 105 -11.46 9.93 -7.10
C ASP A 105 -12.77 9.61 -6.36
N VAL A 106 -12.71 9.44 -5.04
CA VAL A 106 -13.88 9.12 -4.20
C VAL A 106 -14.95 10.23 -4.26
N ALA A 107 -16.22 9.84 -4.26
CA ALA A 107 -17.32 10.79 -4.18
C ALA A 107 -17.34 11.54 -2.84
N LEU A 108 -17.76 12.82 -2.84
CA LEU A 108 -17.81 13.64 -1.61
C LEU A 108 -18.60 12.96 -0.48
N ALA A 109 -19.75 12.38 -0.79
CA ALA A 109 -20.58 11.71 0.23
C ALA A 109 -19.83 10.56 0.93
N ASP A 110 -19.06 9.79 0.17
CA ASP A 110 -18.26 8.67 0.69
C ASP A 110 -17.07 9.19 1.52
N LEU A 111 -16.41 10.27 1.07
CA LEU A 111 -15.32 10.91 1.81
C LEU A 111 -15.82 11.47 3.15
N VAL A 112 -16.96 12.17 3.17
CA VAL A 112 -17.57 12.71 4.41
C VAL A 112 -17.95 11.57 5.36
N SER A 113 -18.58 10.50 4.84
CA SER A 113 -18.95 9.31 5.62
C SER A 113 -17.72 8.64 6.22
N ALA A 114 -16.65 8.56 5.45
CA ALA A 114 -15.38 8.00 5.88
C ALA A 114 -14.74 8.81 7.02
N ILE A 115 -14.66 10.11 6.86
CA ILE A 115 -14.13 11.02 7.89
C ILE A 115 -14.91 10.87 9.20
N ARG A 116 -16.25 10.83 9.13
CA ARG A 116 -17.09 10.63 10.30
C ARG A 116 -16.81 9.30 10.99
N THR A 117 -16.81 8.20 10.23
CA THR A 117 -16.54 6.86 10.78
C THR A 117 -15.19 6.81 11.51
N VAL A 118 -14.16 7.41 10.93
CA VAL A 118 -12.81 7.40 11.50
C VAL A 118 -12.69 8.34 12.72
N ALA A 119 -13.36 9.49 12.69
CA ALA A 119 -13.43 10.41 13.82
C ALA A 119 -14.12 9.76 15.06
N GLU A 120 -15.11 8.90 14.82
CA GLU A 120 -15.82 8.11 15.86
C GLU A 120 -15.03 6.88 16.32
N GLY A 121 -13.81 6.69 15.86
CA GLY A 121 -12.93 5.58 16.24
C GLY A 121 -13.06 4.31 15.39
N GLY A 122 -13.91 4.34 14.36
CA GLY A 122 -14.04 3.25 13.40
C GLY A 122 -12.87 3.12 12.44
N THR A 123 -12.94 2.12 11.57
CA THR A 123 -11.96 1.88 10.50
C THR A 123 -12.66 1.71 9.17
N ILE A 124 -11.99 2.13 8.08
CA ILE A 124 -12.51 2.01 6.72
C ILE A 124 -11.57 1.13 5.93
N VAL A 125 -11.98 -0.11 5.75
CA VAL A 125 -11.25 -1.08 4.92
C VAL A 125 -12.25 -1.69 3.94
N LYS A 126 -12.07 -1.45 2.63
CA LYS A 126 -12.94 -2.08 1.62
C LYS A 126 -12.76 -3.60 1.67
N PRO A 127 -13.85 -4.40 1.49
CA PRO A 127 -13.80 -5.87 1.57
C PRO A 127 -12.74 -6.51 0.67
N ALA A 128 -12.48 -5.94 -0.51
CA ALA A 128 -11.45 -6.44 -1.43
C ALA A 128 -10.03 -6.33 -0.85
N VAL A 129 -9.72 -5.25 -0.14
CA VAL A 129 -8.44 -5.05 0.55
C VAL A 129 -8.38 -5.88 1.82
N THR A 130 -9.49 -6.01 2.55
CA THR A 130 -9.57 -6.91 3.71
C THR A 130 -9.25 -8.35 3.30
N GLN A 131 -9.76 -8.84 2.17
CA GLN A 131 -9.42 -10.17 1.67
C GLN A 131 -7.94 -10.30 1.27
N ARG A 132 -7.36 -9.26 0.67
CA ARG A 132 -5.93 -9.22 0.32
C ARG A 132 -5.05 -9.08 1.57
N LEU A 133 -5.47 -8.26 2.55
CA LEU A 133 -4.84 -8.17 3.87
C LEU A 133 -4.86 -9.50 4.61
N LEU A 134 -5.99 -10.22 4.61
CA LEU A 134 -6.10 -11.54 5.21
C LEU A 134 -5.24 -12.58 4.48
N LYS A 135 -5.13 -12.50 3.17
CA LYS A 135 -4.19 -13.33 2.38
C LYS A 135 -2.73 -12.97 2.67
N GLY A 136 -2.41 -11.67 2.77
CA GLY A 136 -1.07 -11.20 3.16
C GLY A 136 -0.70 -11.62 4.58
N LEU A 137 -1.62 -11.52 5.53
CA LEU A 137 -1.43 -12.00 6.92
C LEU A 137 -1.36 -13.53 7.00
N ALA A 138 -2.09 -14.26 6.17
CA ALA A 138 -1.97 -15.71 6.07
C ALA A 138 -0.61 -16.10 5.49
N ASN A 139 -0.10 -15.35 4.51
CA ASN A 139 1.24 -15.55 3.97
C ASN A 139 2.32 -15.18 5.01
N LEU A 140 2.16 -14.10 5.78
CA LEU A 140 3.06 -13.78 6.90
C LEU A 140 3.03 -14.84 8.01
N LYS A 141 1.86 -15.40 8.35
CA LYS A 141 1.79 -16.54 9.28
C LYS A 141 2.47 -17.78 8.70
N ASN A 142 2.40 -18.00 7.39
CA ASN A 142 3.14 -19.06 6.73
C ASN A 142 4.65 -18.79 6.70
N GLU A 143 5.10 -17.54 6.55
CA GLU A 143 6.52 -17.17 6.68
C GLU A 143 7.08 -17.38 8.10
N PHE A 144 6.26 -17.20 9.15
CA PHE A 144 6.65 -17.48 10.54
C PHE A 144 6.50 -18.96 10.94
N SER A 145 5.70 -19.74 10.20
CA SER A 145 5.57 -21.19 10.45
C SER A 145 6.45 -22.05 9.57
N SER A 146 7.09 -21.50 8.54
CA SER A 146 8.01 -22.22 7.65
C SER A 146 9.46 -21.74 7.82
N LEU A 147 9.99 -21.83 9.05
CA LEU A 147 11.43 -21.92 9.25
C LEU A 147 11.98 -23.30 8.82
N ASP A 148 11.12 -24.19 8.31
CA ASP A 148 11.49 -25.48 7.77
C ASP A 148 11.00 -25.60 6.32
N GLN A 149 11.93 -25.45 5.38
CA GLN A 149 11.95 -25.72 3.95
C GLN A 149 11.03 -24.83 3.06
N PRO A 150 11.61 -24.14 2.06
CA PRO A 150 10.83 -23.46 1.04
C PRO A 150 9.99 -24.49 0.26
N ASP A 151 8.72 -24.15 -0.01
CA ASP A 151 7.85 -24.96 -0.85
C ASP A 151 8.56 -25.23 -2.19
N PRO A 152 8.69 -26.51 -2.63
CA PRO A 152 9.37 -26.81 -3.86
C PRO A 152 8.64 -26.14 -5.05
N LEU A 153 9.43 -25.67 -6.01
CA LEU A 153 8.87 -25.15 -7.26
C LEU A 153 8.16 -26.31 -7.97
N THR A 154 7.00 -26.04 -8.54
CA THR A 154 6.33 -26.99 -9.45
C THR A 154 7.13 -27.11 -10.74
N ASP A 155 6.94 -28.20 -11.48
CA ASP A 155 7.59 -28.43 -12.79
C ASP A 155 7.41 -27.23 -13.72
N ARG A 156 6.22 -26.61 -13.70
CA ARG A 156 5.91 -25.44 -14.53
C ARG A 156 6.65 -24.17 -14.05
N GLU A 157 6.81 -24.00 -12.77
CA GLU A 157 7.58 -22.89 -12.20
C GLU A 157 9.08 -23.05 -12.47
N THR A 158 9.59 -24.28 -12.40
CA THR A 158 10.99 -24.59 -12.77
C THR A 158 11.25 -24.34 -14.24
N GLU A 159 10.35 -24.73 -15.13
CA GLU A 159 10.45 -24.44 -16.57
C GLU A 159 10.48 -22.93 -16.84
N ILE A 160 9.58 -22.17 -16.21
CA ILE A 160 9.54 -20.72 -16.33
C ILE A 160 10.82 -20.09 -15.75
N LEU A 161 11.33 -20.56 -14.63
CA LEU A 161 12.57 -20.10 -14.02
C LEU A 161 13.78 -20.32 -14.94
N GLY A 162 13.85 -21.46 -15.62
CA GLY A 162 14.86 -21.74 -16.65
C GLY A 162 14.81 -20.76 -17.83
N LEU A 163 13.60 -20.43 -18.30
CA LEU A 163 13.42 -19.42 -19.36
C LEU A 163 13.78 -18.01 -18.85
N MET A 164 13.47 -17.70 -17.56
CA MET A 164 13.92 -16.46 -16.94
C MET A 164 15.44 -16.36 -16.91
N ALA A 165 16.14 -17.43 -16.62
CA ALA A 165 17.60 -17.49 -16.63
C ALA A 165 18.18 -17.32 -18.02
N GLY A 166 17.48 -17.77 -19.07
CA GLY A 166 17.81 -17.50 -20.47
C GLY A 166 17.57 -16.06 -20.93
N GLY A 167 17.08 -15.18 -20.04
CA GLY A 167 16.85 -13.75 -20.33
C GLY A 167 15.52 -13.45 -21.04
N TYR A 168 14.62 -14.42 -21.20
CA TYR A 168 13.33 -14.24 -21.88
C TYR A 168 12.38 -13.33 -21.06
N SER A 169 11.75 -12.36 -21.70
CA SER A 169 10.67 -11.55 -21.12
C SER A 169 9.40 -12.38 -20.86
N ASN A 170 8.49 -11.90 -20.03
CA ASN A 170 7.22 -12.61 -19.77
C ASN A 170 6.40 -12.85 -21.05
N LYS A 171 6.47 -11.95 -22.03
CA LYS A 171 5.81 -12.08 -23.33
C LYS A 171 6.45 -13.20 -24.16
N GLU A 172 7.76 -13.30 -24.18
CA GLU A 172 8.50 -14.35 -24.90
C GLU A 172 8.27 -15.72 -24.25
N ILE A 173 8.27 -15.77 -22.90
CA ILE A 173 7.91 -16.99 -22.13
C ILE A 173 6.46 -17.41 -22.45
N ALA A 174 5.54 -16.47 -22.47
CA ALA A 174 4.13 -16.73 -22.79
C ALA A 174 3.97 -17.34 -24.19
N ASN A 175 4.67 -16.77 -25.17
CA ASN A 175 4.70 -17.28 -26.55
C ASN A 175 5.34 -18.67 -26.64
N SER A 176 6.45 -18.91 -25.96
CA SER A 176 7.16 -20.19 -25.94
C SER A 176 6.32 -21.30 -25.32
N LEU A 177 5.54 -20.97 -24.29
CA LEU A 177 4.75 -21.92 -23.52
C LEU A 177 3.28 -22.02 -23.96
N GLY A 178 2.85 -21.24 -24.95
CA GLY A 178 1.48 -21.23 -25.48
C GLY A 178 0.42 -20.77 -24.47
N VAL A 179 0.78 -19.85 -23.56
CA VAL A 179 -0.11 -19.32 -22.50
C VAL A 179 -0.24 -17.80 -22.58
N ALA A 180 -1.21 -17.23 -21.84
CA ALA A 180 -1.35 -15.78 -21.74
C ALA A 180 -0.21 -15.15 -20.90
N GLU A 181 0.24 -13.94 -21.27
CA GLU A 181 1.28 -13.20 -20.53
C GLU A 181 0.91 -13.00 -19.05
N GLY A 182 -0.38 -12.78 -18.75
CA GLY A 182 -0.89 -12.68 -17.38
C GLY A 182 -0.66 -13.96 -16.56
N THR A 183 -0.76 -15.13 -17.19
CA THR A 183 -0.47 -16.42 -16.54
C THR A 183 1.02 -16.53 -16.18
N VAL A 184 1.90 -16.09 -17.07
CA VAL A 184 3.35 -16.06 -16.80
C VAL A 184 3.67 -15.11 -15.67
N LYS A 185 3.07 -13.90 -15.63
CA LYS A 185 3.23 -12.95 -14.52
C LYS A 185 2.86 -13.56 -13.17
N ASN A 186 1.76 -14.32 -13.11
CA ASN A 186 1.34 -15.03 -11.90
C ASN A 186 2.37 -16.09 -11.47
N HIS A 187 2.87 -16.90 -12.41
CA HIS A 187 3.91 -17.88 -12.10
C HIS A 187 5.21 -17.21 -11.63
N VAL A 188 5.65 -16.14 -12.28
CA VAL A 188 6.84 -15.39 -11.85
C VAL A 188 6.64 -14.85 -10.42
N SER A 189 5.49 -14.29 -10.09
CA SER A 189 5.18 -13.83 -8.72
C SER A 189 5.26 -14.97 -7.71
N ASN A 190 4.72 -16.15 -8.04
CA ASN A 190 4.78 -17.33 -7.18
C ASN A 190 6.22 -17.84 -6.99
N ILE A 191 7.02 -17.86 -8.07
CA ILE A 191 8.45 -18.21 -8.01
C ILE A 191 9.19 -17.28 -7.05
N LEU A 192 9.02 -15.96 -7.20
CA LEU A 192 9.67 -14.98 -6.32
C LEU A 192 9.28 -15.19 -4.86
N SER A 193 7.99 -15.43 -4.59
CA SER A 193 7.47 -15.71 -3.26
C SER A 193 8.06 -16.99 -2.67
N LYS A 194 8.01 -18.12 -3.41
CA LYS A 194 8.54 -19.41 -2.96
C LYS A 194 10.04 -19.40 -2.74
N MET A 195 10.76 -18.65 -3.56
CA MET A 195 12.20 -18.49 -3.42
C MET A 195 12.59 -17.42 -2.38
N GLY A 196 11.64 -16.67 -1.82
CA GLY A 196 11.91 -15.62 -0.84
C GLY A 196 12.78 -14.48 -1.38
N VAL A 197 12.60 -14.08 -2.64
CA VAL A 197 13.38 -13.04 -3.30
C VAL A 197 12.49 -11.93 -3.85
N ARG A 198 13.05 -10.72 -4.00
CA ARG A 198 12.28 -9.52 -4.35
C ARG A 198 12.18 -9.23 -5.84
N ASP A 199 13.06 -9.82 -6.64
CA ASP A 199 13.14 -9.54 -8.07
C ASP A 199 13.62 -10.75 -8.87
N ARG A 200 13.39 -10.66 -10.20
CA ARG A 200 13.70 -11.69 -11.17
C ARG A 200 15.20 -12.06 -11.20
N THR A 201 16.08 -11.09 -11.11
CA THR A 201 17.53 -11.31 -11.17
C THR A 201 17.99 -12.11 -9.96
N ARG A 202 17.47 -11.79 -8.76
CA ARG A 202 17.76 -12.55 -7.54
C ARG A 202 17.19 -13.95 -7.56
N ALA A 203 16.03 -14.17 -8.20
CA ALA A 203 15.47 -15.50 -8.37
C ALA A 203 16.40 -16.39 -9.21
N VAL A 204 16.89 -15.88 -10.32
CA VAL A 204 17.82 -16.59 -11.21
C VAL A 204 19.15 -16.88 -10.48
N LEU A 205 19.74 -15.90 -9.80
CA LEU A 205 20.98 -16.10 -9.05
C LEU A 205 20.83 -17.18 -7.97
N LYS A 206 19.74 -17.10 -7.17
CA LYS A 206 19.45 -18.10 -6.13
C LYS A 206 19.22 -19.48 -6.71
N ALA A 207 18.56 -19.58 -7.86
CA ALA A 207 18.37 -20.87 -8.55
C ALA A 207 19.69 -21.52 -8.98
N PHE A 208 20.65 -20.72 -9.48
CA PHE A 208 22.01 -21.20 -9.76
C PHE A 208 22.74 -21.66 -8.49
N GLU A 209 22.67 -20.89 -7.40
CA GLU A 209 23.28 -21.25 -6.11
C GLU A 209 22.73 -22.57 -5.55
N LEU A 210 21.43 -22.84 -5.75
CA LEU A 210 20.75 -24.05 -5.28
C LEU A 210 20.82 -25.23 -6.28
N GLY A 211 21.43 -25.04 -7.45
CA GLY A 211 21.51 -26.08 -8.49
C GLY A 211 20.17 -26.49 -9.08
N GLN A 212 19.20 -25.57 -9.11
CA GLN A 212 17.84 -25.80 -9.65
C GLN A 212 17.74 -25.53 -11.16
N ILE A 213 18.70 -24.81 -11.71
CA ILE A 213 18.86 -24.51 -13.14
C ILE A 213 20.33 -24.46 -13.52
#